data_2458520b264b19233db9ad70096e31e1
#
_entry.id   2458520b264b19233db9ad70096e31e1
#
_cell.length_a   1.000
_cell.length_b   1.000
_cell.length_c   1.000
_cell.angle_alpha   90.00
_cell.angle_beta   90.00
_cell.angle_gamma   90.00
#
_symmetry.space_group_name_H-M   'P 1'
#
loop_
_entity.id
_entity.type
_entity.pdbx_description
1 polymer ?
#
loop_
_entity_poly.entity_id
_entity_poly.type
_entity_poly.pdbx_seq_one_letter_code
_entity_poly.pdbx_strand_id
1 'polypeptide(L)'
;AGFGRTAVTDLAEAESEAGLASEQLRKAARMRQYQELRAPVDGVVQQLAVTTVGGIVQPAQPLMVIVPCSGKAASAASCNGGITVEAFVQNKDIGFVKTGQRVAVKLEAFNFTDYGLLEGRVVDISRDAIDQSQQPVGRVKDENGRTIQPGLVYAAKIALACGAKDPARHPLCDRVQPGMAVQAEIKTGRRRIIQYL
;
A
#
# COMPACT_ATOMS: atom_id res chain seq x y z
N ALA A 1 -16.10 -56.88 41.02
CA ALA A 1 -15.74 -55.47 41.20
C ALA A 1 -14.50 -55.03 40.34
N GLY A 2 -13.78 -55.98 39.66
CA GLY A 2 -12.61 -55.67 38.83
C GLY A 2 -12.92 -55.20 37.41
N PHE A 3 -13.95 -55.77 36.79
CA PHE A 3 -14.26 -55.54 35.37
C PHE A 3 -14.65 -54.09 35.01
N GLY A 4 -15.33 -53.40 35.92
CA GLY A 4 -15.72 -51.98 35.68
C GLY A 4 -14.56 -51.01 35.77
N ARG A 5 -13.49 -51.33 36.51
CA ARG A 5 -12.32 -50.45 36.60
C ARG A 5 -11.42 -50.58 35.36
N THR A 6 -11.26 -51.78 34.84
CA THR A 6 -10.48 -51.98 33.61
C THR A 6 -11.16 -51.31 32.41
N ALA A 7 -12.48 -51.45 32.29
CA ALA A 7 -13.23 -50.80 31.22
C ALA A 7 -13.12 -49.26 31.24
N VAL A 8 -13.14 -48.63 32.44
CA VAL A 8 -12.95 -47.20 32.58
C VAL A 8 -11.54 -46.74 32.24
N THR A 9 -10.53 -47.50 32.62
CA THR A 9 -9.13 -47.20 32.27
C THR A 9 -8.90 -47.36 30.78
N ASP A 10 -9.43 -48.42 30.17
CA ASP A 10 -9.30 -48.62 28.70
C ASP A 10 -10.04 -47.52 27.91
N LEU A 11 -11.20 -47.06 28.39
CA LEU A 11 -11.90 -45.95 27.78
C LEU A 11 -11.08 -44.66 27.87
N ALA A 12 -10.53 -44.33 29.04
CA ALA A 12 -9.74 -43.12 29.22
C ALA A 12 -8.47 -43.13 28.38
N GLU A 13 -7.84 -44.29 28.24
CA GLU A 13 -6.66 -44.48 27.39
C GLU A 13 -7.01 -44.29 25.90
N ALA A 14 -8.10 -44.90 25.44
CA ALA A 14 -8.59 -44.74 24.07
C ALA A 14 -9.00 -43.28 23.75
N GLU A 15 -9.64 -42.58 24.68
CA GLU A 15 -9.96 -41.17 24.54
C GLU A 15 -8.70 -40.31 24.46
N SER A 16 -7.69 -40.61 25.27
CA SER A 16 -6.39 -39.92 25.24
C SER A 16 -5.67 -40.15 23.89
N GLU A 17 -5.63 -41.35 23.40
CA GLU A 17 -5.02 -41.69 22.10
C GLU A 17 -5.77 -41.00 20.95
N ALA A 18 -7.12 -41.00 20.97
CA ALA A 18 -7.92 -40.31 19.98
C ALA A 18 -7.67 -38.78 20.02
N GLY A 19 -7.51 -38.22 21.21
CA GLY A 19 -7.11 -36.82 21.40
C GLY A 19 -5.77 -36.49 20.76
N LEU A 20 -4.76 -37.27 21.05
CA LEU A 20 -3.41 -37.10 20.48
C LEU A 20 -3.42 -37.24 18.95
N ALA A 21 -4.11 -38.26 18.44
CA ALA A 21 -4.24 -38.47 16.99
C ALA A 21 -4.92 -37.28 16.30
N SER A 22 -5.98 -36.72 16.91
CA SER A 22 -6.67 -35.54 16.40
C SER A 22 -5.79 -34.30 16.34
N GLU A 23 -4.95 -34.08 17.36
CA GLU A 23 -4.00 -32.96 17.38
C GLU A 23 -2.88 -33.14 16.33
N GLN A 24 -2.41 -34.36 16.11
CA GLN A 24 -1.45 -34.64 15.04
C GLN A 24 -2.03 -34.38 13.66
N LEU A 25 -3.29 -34.78 13.42
CA LEU A 25 -4.00 -34.49 12.18
C LEU A 25 -4.16 -33.00 11.96
N ARG A 26 -4.52 -32.23 12.99
CA ARG A 26 -4.62 -30.78 12.92
C ARG A 26 -3.28 -30.13 12.56
N LYS A 27 -2.19 -30.57 13.19
CA LYS A 27 -0.84 -30.09 12.87
C LYS A 27 -0.46 -30.40 11.42
N ALA A 28 -0.68 -31.64 10.97
CA ALA A 28 -0.39 -32.04 9.60
C ALA A 28 -1.22 -31.26 8.57
N ALA A 29 -2.50 -31.03 8.84
CA ALA A 29 -3.39 -30.23 7.99
C ALA A 29 -2.91 -28.78 7.89
N ARG A 30 -2.52 -28.15 9.01
CA ARG A 30 -1.95 -26.80 8.99
C ARG A 30 -0.63 -26.72 8.22
N MET A 31 0.27 -27.68 8.43
CA MET A 31 1.53 -27.76 7.69
C MET A 31 1.29 -27.86 6.19
N ARG A 32 0.33 -28.67 5.76
CA ARG A 32 -0.05 -28.75 4.34
C ARG A 32 -0.63 -27.44 3.80
N GLN A 33 -1.42 -26.73 4.60
CA GLN A 33 -1.98 -25.43 4.22
C GLN A 33 -0.88 -24.38 4.03
N TYR A 34 0.18 -24.40 4.85
CA TYR A 34 1.31 -23.46 4.71
C TYR A 34 2.23 -23.79 3.52
N GLN A 35 2.16 -25.00 2.96
CA GLN A 35 2.92 -25.35 1.76
C GLN A 35 2.34 -24.75 0.49
N GLU A 36 1.05 -24.38 0.49
CA GLU A 36 0.38 -23.74 -0.65
C GLU A 36 0.16 -22.26 -0.33
N LEU A 37 1.00 -21.40 -0.91
CA LEU A 37 0.87 -19.95 -0.79
C LEU A 37 -0.10 -19.42 -1.85
N ARG A 38 -1.19 -18.84 -1.40
CA ARG A 38 -2.20 -18.20 -2.26
C ARG A 38 -2.16 -16.70 -2.09
N ALA A 39 -2.46 -15.98 -3.18
CA ALA A 39 -2.62 -14.54 -3.14
C ALA A 39 -3.76 -14.16 -2.18
N PRO A 40 -3.52 -13.28 -1.20
CA PRO A 40 -4.54 -12.88 -0.22
C PRO A 40 -5.57 -11.92 -0.83
N VAL A 41 -5.23 -11.27 -1.94
CA VAL A 41 -6.06 -10.27 -2.64
C VAL A 41 -5.88 -10.38 -4.14
N ASP A 42 -6.90 -9.97 -4.88
CA ASP A 42 -6.79 -9.79 -6.32
C ASP A 42 -5.88 -8.60 -6.63
N GLY A 43 -4.95 -8.77 -7.56
CA GLY A 43 -3.99 -7.72 -7.86
C GLY A 43 -3.04 -8.06 -9.00
N VAL A 44 -2.13 -7.14 -9.28
CA VAL A 44 -1.06 -7.33 -10.27
C VAL A 44 0.25 -7.61 -9.56
N VAL A 45 0.94 -8.67 -10.00
CA VAL A 45 2.28 -9.00 -9.51
C VAL A 45 3.27 -7.99 -10.09
N GLN A 46 3.94 -7.24 -9.22
CA GLN A 46 4.94 -6.24 -9.65
C GLN A 46 6.37 -6.75 -9.55
N GLN A 47 6.69 -7.46 -8.50
CA GLN A 47 8.02 -7.99 -8.29
C GLN A 47 7.94 -9.48 -7.99
N LEU A 48 8.64 -10.26 -8.78
CA LEU A 48 8.81 -11.68 -8.56
C LEU A 48 10.26 -11.94 -8.18
N ALA A 49 10.49 -12.27 -6.90
CA ALA A 49 11.84 -12.50 -6.38
C ALA A 49 12.36 -13.92 -6.71
N VAL A 50 11.43 -14.86 -6.91
CA VAL A 50 11.77 -16.27 -7.21
C VAL A 50 11.24 -16.62 -8.59
N THR A 51 12.16 -16.85 -9.54
CA THR A 51 11.83 -17.14 -10.95
C THR A 51 12.10 -18.59 -11.33
N THR A 52 12.83 -19.34 -10.48
CA THR A 52 13.28 -20.70 -10.77
C THR A 52 12.35 -21.72 -10.12
N VAL A 53 11.78 -22.62 -10.93
CA VAL A 53 10.99 -23.75 -10.43
C VAL A 53 11.93 -24.74 -9.75
N GLY A 54 11.56 -25.20 -8.54
CA GLY A 54 12.40 -26.11 -7.72
C GLY A 54 13.46 -25.39 -6.88
N GLY A 55 13.50 -24.05 -6.90
CA GLY A 55 14.36 -23.28 -6.02
C GLY A 55 13.98 -23.41 -4.55
N ILE A 56 14.96 -23.37 -3.66
CA ILE A 56 14.75 -23.38 -2.21
C ILE A 56 14.49 -21.95 -1.75
N VAL A 57 13.40 -21.72 -1.02
CA VAL A 57 13.07 -20.46 -0.38
C VAL A 57 13.24 -20.56 1.13
N GLN A 58 13.72 -19.49 1.74
CA GLN A 58 13.90 -19.44 3.18
C GLN A 58 12.60 -18.94 3.87
N PRO A 59 12.36 -19.34 5.12
CA PRO A 59 11.28 -18.78 5.91
C PRO A 59 11.37 -17.23 5.95
N ALA A 60 10.23 -16.56 5.82
CA ALA A 60 10.11 -15.09 5.80
C ALA A 60 10.75 -14.38 4.58
N GLN A 61 11.22 -15.12 3.58
CA GLN A 61 11.70 -14.52 2.34
C GLN A 61 10.52 -14.00 1.52
N PRO A 62 10.54 -12.72 1.06
CA PRO A 62 9.50 -12.20 0.17
C PRO A 62 9.61 -12.91 -1.20
N LEU A 63 8.51 -13.49 -1.67
CA LEU A 63 8.47 -14.23 -2.93
C LEU A 63 8.00 -13.34 -4.08
N MET A 64 7.01 -12.50 -3.83
CA MET A 64 6.45 -11.57 -4.79
C MET A 64 5.76 -10.40 -4.09
N VAL A 65 5.60 -9.30 -4.81
CA VAL A 65 4.82 -8.15 -4.38
C VAL A 65 3.57 -8.09 -5.24
N ILE A 66 2.40 -8.11 -4.58
CA ILE A 66 1.11 -7.99 -5.25
C ILE A 66 0.54 -6.61 -4.93
N VAL A 67 0.28 -5.82 -5.98
CA VAL A 67 -0.42 -4.53 -5.85
C VAL A 67 -1.92 -4.80 -5.98
N PRO A 68 -2.71 -4.55 -4.91
CA PRO A 68 -4.14 -4.81 -4.93
C PRO A 68 -4.86 -3.92 -5.95
N CYS A 69 -5.84 -4.47 -6.63
CA CYS A 69 -6.67 -3.75 -7.56
C CYS A 69 -8.05 -3.48 -6.95
N SER A 70 -8.50 -2.23 -6.96
CA SER A 70 -9.84 -1.86 -6.54
C SER A 70 -10.81 -2.06 -7.70
N GLY A 71 -11.38 -3.27 -7.85
CA GLY A 71 -12.39 -3.53 -8.88
C GLY A 71 -12.48 -4.99 -9.30
N LYS A 72 -13.66 -5.40 -9.78
CA LYS A 72 -13.97 -6.79 -10.18
C LYS A 72 -13.31 -7.25 -11.50
N ALA A 73 -12.53 -6.44 -12.15
CA ALA A 73 -11.87 -6.78 -13.41
C ALA A 73 -10.37 -6.83 -13.23
N ALA A 74 -9.80 -8.01 -13.32
CA ALA A 74 -8.37 -8.32 -13.18
C ALA A 74 -7.52 -7.87 -14.39
N SER A 75 -7.80 -6.69 -14.97
CA SER A 75 -6.93 -6.10 -16.00
C SER A 75 -6.08 -5.00 -15.39
N ALA A 76 -4.84 -4.85 -15.84
CA ALA A 76 -3.94 -3.80 -15.38
C ALA A 76 -4.56 -2.39 -15.49
N ALA A 77 -5.45 -2.18 -16.48
CA ALA A 77 -6.21 -0.95 -16.65
C ALA A 77 -7.26 -0.70 -15.55
N SER A 78 -7.79 -1.76 -14.92
CA SER A 78 -8.78 -1.65 -13.82
C SER A 78 -8.14 -1.35 -12.47
N CYS A 79 -6.82 -1.53 -12.33
CA CYS A 79 -6.11 -1.24 -11.10
C CYS A 79 -5.91 0.26 -10.88
N ASN A 80 -6.13 1.10 -11.89
CA ASN A 80 -5.88 2.54 -11.82
C ASN A 80 -6.92 3.34 -10.99
N GLY A 81 -8.04 2.73 -10.62
CA GLY A 81 -9.08 3.39 -9.81
C GLY A 81 -8.73 3.62 -8.33
N GLY A 82 -7.62 3.07 -7.85
CA GLY A 82 -7.20 3.13 -6.44
C GLY A 82 -5.78 3.65 -6.23
N ILE A 83 -5.14 4.24 -7.24
CA ILE A 83 -3.79 4.79 -7.07
C ILE A 83 -3.86 6.02 -6.16
N THR A 84 -3.12 5.93 -5.06
CA THR A 84 -2.97 7.00 -4.09
C THR A 84 -1.55 7.56 -4.22
N VAL A 85 -1.42 8.87 -4.27
CA VAL A 85 -0.14 9.55 -4.21
C VAL A 85 0.19 9.82 -2.75
N GLU A 86 1.38 9.47 -2.33
CA GLU A 86 1.92 9.83 -1.04
C GLU A 86 2.87 11.02 -1.23
N ALA A 87 2.52 12.17 -0.66
CA ALA A 87 3.30 13.39 -0.72
C ALA A 87 3.85 13.74 0.65
N PHE A 88 5.09 14.21 0.70
CA PHE A 88 5.74 14.62 1.95
C PHE A 88 5.68 16.14 2.08
N VAL A 89 5.01 16.61 3.12
CA VAL A 89 4.82 18.02 3.43
C VAL A 89 5.79 18.43 4.53
N GLN A 90 6.51 19.52 4.33
CA GLN A 90 7.43 20.03 5.34
C GLN A 90 6.69 20.53 6.59
N ASN A 91 7.34 20.39 7.75
CA ASN A 91 6.77 20.82 9.03
C ASN A 91 6.33 22.30 9.02
N LYS A 92 7.03 23.18 8.31
CA LYS A 92 6.65 24.60 8.20
C LYS A 92 5.34 24.84 7.45
N ASP A 93 4.95 23.94 6.55
CA ASP A 93 3.83 24.11 5.63
C ASP A 93 2.59 23.31 6.05
N ILE A 94 2.76 22.36 6.99
CA ILE A 94 1.67 21.44 7.41
C ILE A 94 0.46 22.19 7.98
N GLY A 95 0.67 23.32 8.64
CA GLY A 95 -0.41 24.13 9.21
C GLY A 95 -1.40 24.67 8.18
N PHE A 96 -1.01 24.73 6.92
CA PHE A 96 -1.85 25.22 5.81
C PHE A 96 -2.53 24.08 5.03
N VAL A 97 -2.11 22.83 5.25
CA VAL A 97 -2.66 21.67 4.54
C VAL A 97 -3.83 21.09 5.33
N LYS A 98 -4.95 20.87 4.64
CA LYS A 98 -6.18 20.30 5.20
C LYS A 98 -6.72 19.20 4.28
N THR A 99 -7.38 18.24 4.87
CA THR A 99 -8.13 17.22 4.11
C THR A 99 -9.18 17.86 3.23
N GLY A 100 -9.39 17.31 2.02
CA GLY A 100 -10.32 17.82 1.03
C GLY A 100 -9.77 18.89 0.09
N GLN A 101 -8.59 19.45 0.33
CA GLN A 101 -7.97 20.43 -0.56
C GLN A 101 -7.66 19.81 -1.93
N ARG A 102 -7.78 20.64 -2.97
CA ARG A 102 -7.43 20.26 -4.34
C ARG A 102 -5.92 20.23 -4.51
N VAL A 103 -5.45 19.25 -5.24
CA VAL A 103 -4.03 19.06 -5.54
C VAL A 103 -3.86 18.91 -7.04
N ALA A 104 -2.88 19.61 -7.60
CA ALA A 104 -2.40 19.36 -8.94
C ALA A 104 -1.16 18.46 -8.87
N VAL A 105 -1.21 17.33 -9.55
CA VAL A 105 -0.13 16.33 -9.53
C VAL A 105 0.56 16.31 -10.88
N LYS A 106 1.86 16.53 -10.86
CA LYS A 106 2.78 16.42 -12.00
C LYS A 106 3.48 15.08 -11.93
N LEU A 107 3.46 14.32 -13.00
CA LEU A 107 4.22 13.09 -13.14
C LEU A 107 5.60 13.43 -13.71
N GLU A 108 6.68 13.01 -13.06
CA GLU A 108 8.03 13.25 -13.60
C GLU A 108 8.27 12.52 -14.93
N ALA A 109 7.62 11.38 -15.12
CA ALA A 109 7.72 10.59 -16.34
C ALA A 109 7.05 11.23 -17.57
N PHE A 110 6.17 12.23 -17.38
CA PHE A 110 5.42 12.88 -18.44
C PHE A 110 5.56 14.40 -18.34
N ASN A 111 5.95 15.04 -19.45
CA ASN A 111 6.07 16.49 -19.49
C ASN A 111 4.67 17.12 -19.30
N PHE A 112 4.52 17.93 -18.27
CA PHE A 112 3.23 18.58 -17.94
C PHE A 112 2.76 19.57 -19.01
N THR A 113 3.64 20.10 -19.84
CA THR A 113 3.29 21.00 -20.96
C THR A 113 2.54 20.27 -22.06
N ASP A 114 2.87 19.01 -22.29
CA ASP A 114 2.29 18.20 -23.37
C ASP A 114 1.08 17.39 -22.89
N TYR A 115 1.17 16.91 -21.67
CA TYR A 115 0.19 15.96 -21.11
C TYR A 115 -0.73 16.56 -20.05
N GLY A 116 -0.43 17.77 -19.56
CA GLY A 116 -1.25 18.43 -18.52
C GLY A 116 -0.96 17.92 -17.10
N LEU A 117 -1.88 18.26 -16.19
CA LEU A 117 -1.80 17.98 -14.77
C LEU A 117 -2.92 17.03 -14.36
N LEU A 118 -2.62 16.08 -13.48
CA LEU A 118 -3.64 15.26 -12.85
C LEU A 118 -4.26 16.02 -11.67
N GLU A 119 -5.56 15.99 -11.57
CA GLU A 119 -6.25 16.51 -10.41
C GLU A 119 -6.40 15.45 -9.33
N GLY A 120 -6.24 15.86 -8.08
CA GLY A 120 -6.42 15.02 -6.91
C GLY A 120 -6.97 15.79 -5.72
N ARG A 121 -7.24 15.07 -4.65
CA ARG A 121 -7.66 15.63 -3.37
C ARG A 121 -6.88 15.02 -2.22
N VAL A 122 -6.54 15.84 -1.24
CA VAL A 122 -5.97 15.34 0.02
C VAL A 122 -7.04 14.55 0.78
N VAL A 123 -6.79 13.27 1.00
CA VAL A 123 -7.71 12.37 1.73
C VAL A 123 -7.34 12.30 3.19
N ASP A 124 -6.04 12.17 3.46
CA ASP A 124 -5.54 11.95 4.81
C ASP A 124 -4.18 12.62 4.98
N ILE A 125 -3.88 13.00 6.22
CA ILE A 125 -2.61 13.61 6.60
C ILE A 125 -2.14 12.88 7.85
N SER A 126 -0.90 12.37 7.83
CA SER A 126 -0.30 11.74 9.00
C SER A 126 -0.26 12.72 10.18
N ARG A 127 -0.55 12.22 11.37
CA ARG A 127 -0.42 12.98 12.61
C ARG A 127 1.00 12.99 13.15
N ASP A 128 1.81 12.03 12.73
CA ASP A 128 3.18 11.88 13.13
C ASP A 128 4.13 12.38 12.05
N ALA A 129 5.15 13.12 12.47
CA ALA A 129 6.25 13.52 11.60
C ALA A 129 7.23 12.37 11.42
N ILE A 130 7.63 12.15 10.19
CA ILE A 130 8.61 11.13 9.81
C ILE A 130 9.94 11.83 9.55
N ASP A 131 11.02 11.30 10.11
CA ASP A 131 12.36 11.73 9.75
C ASP A 131 12.75 11.15 8.38
N GLN A 132 12.87 12.01 7.39
CA GLN A 132 13.17 11.64 6.02
C GLN A 132 14.57 11.01 5.87
N SER A 133 15.45 11.18 6.84
CA SER A 133 16.79 10.57 6.80
C SER A 133 16.76 9.05 6.86
N GLN A 134 15.68 8.47 7.38
CA GLN A 134 15.52 7.02 7.54
C GLN A 134 14.77 6.33 6.40
N GLN A 135 14.23 7.09 5.43
CA GLN A 135 13.51 6.52 4.30
C GLN A 135 14.27 6.73 2.98
N PRO A 136 14.43 5.67 2.15
CA PRO A 136 15.07 5.78 0.84
C PRO A 136 14.21 6.51 -0.20
N VAL A 137 13.03 7.03 0.18
CA VAL A 137 12.07 7.64 -0.74
C VAL A 137 12.39 9.10 -0.97
N GLY A 138 12.76 9.41 -2.20
CA GLY A 138 12.79 10.72 -2.86
C GLY A 138 13.25 11.92 -2.02
N ARG A 139 14.42 12.44 -2.32
CA ARG A 139 14.88 13.72 -1.76
C ARG A 139 13.90 14.81 -2.19
N VAL A 140 13.27 15.49 -1.23
CA VAL A 140 12.42 16.65 -1.51
C VAL A 140 13.30 17.77 -2.06
N LYS A 141 12.98 18.25 -3.25
CA LYS A 141 13.62 19.40 -3.87
C LYS A 141 12.75 20.64 -3.64
N ASP A 142 13.37 21.78 -3.39
CA ASP A 142 12.68 23.07 -3.37
C ASP A 142 12.30 23.51 -4.81
N GLU A 143 11.57 24.62 -4.91
CA GLU A 143 11.18 25.21 -6.20
C GLU A 143 12.39 25.56 -7.09
N ASN A 144 13.59 25.69 -6.52
CA ASN A 144 14.85 25.97 -7.19
C ASN A 144 15.67 24.69 -7.50
N GLY A 145 15.11 23.51 -7.26
CA GLY A 145 15.78 22.22 -7.51
C GLY A 145 16.85 21.85 -6.48
N ARG A 146 17.00 22.60 -5.38
CA ARG A 146 17.96 22.30 -4.31
C ARG A 146 17.42 21.20 -3.42
N THR A 147 18.24 20.22 -3.10
CA THR A 147 17.89 19.18 -2.12
C THR A 147 17.71 19.83 -0.76
N ILE A 148 16.50 19.77 -0.23
CA ILE A 148 16.21 20.21 1.14
C ILE A 148 16.86 19.21 2.09
N GLN A 149 17.51 19.73 3.14
CA GLN A 149 18.07 18.86 4.16
C GLN A 149 16.98 18.00 4.80
N PRO A 150 17.29 16.73 5.13
CA PRO A 150 16.33 15.85 5.78
C PRO A 150 15.82 16.51 7.07
N GLY A 151 14.55 16.76 7.10
CA GLY A 151 13.83 17.34 8.23
C GLY A 151 12.58 16.52 8.51
N LEU A 152 11.85 16.93 9.54
CA LEU A 152 10.56 16.34 9.85
C LEU A 152 9.56 16.67 8.75
N VAL A 153 8.99 15.63 8.16
CA VAL A 153 7.95 15.71 7.12
C VAL A 153 6.72 14.95 7.54
N TYR A 154 5.57 15.39 7.06
CA TYR A 154 4.29 14.71 7.27
C TYR A 154 3.85 14.06 5.97
N ALA A 155 3.44 12.79 6.05
CA ALA A 155 2.90 12.09 4.89
C ALA A 155 1.44 12.52 4.66
N ALA A 156 1.15 13.01 3.46
CA ALA A 156 -0.19 13.32 3.00
C ALA A 156 -0.60 12.35 1.90
N LYS A 157 -1.76 11.71 2.06
CA LYS A 157 -2.34 10.81 1.07
C LYS A 157 -3.28 11.58 0.17
N ILE A 158 -3.04 11.52 -1.13
CA ILE A 158 -3.81 12.23 -2.16
C ILE A 158 -4.48 11.18 -3.06
N ALA A 159 -5.79 11.21 -3.13
CA ALA A 159 -6.53 10.42 -4.11
C ALA A 159 -6.58 11.17 -5.44
N LEU A 160 -6.18 10.49 -6.51
CA LEU A 160 -6.28 11.04 -7.86
C LEU A 160 -7.71 10.93 -8.39
N ALA A 161 -8.14 11.92 -9.18
CA ALA A 161 -9.41 11.93 -9.89
C ALA A 161 -9.34 11.00 -11.14
N CYS A 162 -8.99 9.74 -10.92
CA CYS A 162 -8.80 8.73 -11.95
C CYS A 162 -9.88 7.64 -11.95
N GLY A 163 -10.94 7.80 -11.17
CA GLY A 163 -12.07 6.88 -11.14
C GLY A 163 -12.76 6.76 -12.50
N ALA A 164 -13.25 5.58 -12.86
CA ALA A 164 -13.93 5.33 -14.14
C ALA A 164 -15.16 6.23 -14.34
N LYS A 165 -15.76 6.72 -13.26
CA LYS A 165 -16.95 7.60 -13.25
C LYS A 165 -16.59 9.07 -12.94
N ASP A 166 -15.31 9.40 -12.84
CA ASP A 166 -14.89 10.75 -12.49
C ASP A 166 -15.02 11.67 -13.72
N PRO A 167 -15.81 12.77 -13.65
CA PRO A 167 -15.96 13.69 -14.76
C PRO A 167 -14.67 14.44 -15.11
N ALA A 168 -13.73 14.51 -14.17
CA ALA A 168 -12.41 15.11 -14.35
C ALA A 168 -11.33 14.08 -14.75
N ARG A 169 -11.73 12.90 -15.20
CA ARG A 169 -10.78 11.85 -15.58
C ARG A 169 -9.88 12.29 -16.72
N HIS A 170 -8.60 12.34 -16.41
CA HIS A 170 -7.58 12.73 -17.37
C HIS A 170 -7.07 11.50 -18.18
N PRO A 171 -6.70 11.67 -19.48
CA PRO A 171 -6.17 10.57 -20.30
C PRO A 171 -4.92 9.89 -19.73
N LEU A 172 -4.12 10.62 -18.95
CA LEU A 172 -2.95 10.06 -18.26
C LEU A 172 -3.29 9.01 -17.19
N CYS A 173 -4.53 8.98 -16.70
CA CYS A 173 -4.92 8.02 -15.66
C CYS A 173 -4.68 6.55 -16.07
N ASP A 174 -4.76 6.24 -17.36
CA ASP A 174 -4.52 4.89 -17.86
C ASP A 174 -3.02 4.54 -17.95
N ARG A 175 -2.16 5.55 -17.86
CA ARG A 175 -0.70 5.40 -17.95
C ARG A 175 0.01 5.50 -16.59
N VAL A 176 -0.69 5.97 -15.56
CA VAL A 176 -0.13 6.05 -14.20
C VAL A 176 0.09 4.66 -13.65
N GLN A 177 1.28 4.41 -13.14
CA GLN A 177 1.65 3.14 -12.52
C GLN A 177 2.17 3.37 -11.11
N PRO A 178 1.95 2.44 -10.18
CA PRO A 178 2.55 2.49 -8.86
C PRO A 178 4.08 2.57 -8.95
N GLY A 179 4.71 3.38 -8.07
CA GLY A 179 6.15 3.59 -8.06
C GLY A 179 6.65 4.74 -8.93
N MET A 180 5.78 5.43 -9.67
CA MET A 180 6.17 6.63 -10.39
C MET A 180 6.46 7.80 -9.45
N ALA A 181 7.53 8.54 -9.71
CA ALA A 181 7.84 9.78 -9.02
C ALA A 181 6.90 10.90 -9.48
N VAL A 182 6.37 11.66 -8.51
CA VAL A 182 5.39 12.71 -8.73
C VAL A 182 5.69 13.94 -7.89
N GLN A 183 5.32 15.10 -8.40
CA GLN A 183 5.30 16.36 -7.66
C GLN A 183 3.86 16.80 -7.43
N ALA A 184 3.49 17.01 -6.17
CA ALA A 184 2.14 17.41 -5.78
C ALA A 184 2.11 18.88 -5.35
N GLU A 185 1.27 19.69 -5.99
CA GLU A 185 1.03 21.09 -5.65
C GLU A 185 -0.32 21.21 -4.95
N ILE A 186 -0.30 21.42 -3.62
CA ILE A 186 -1.51 21.54 -2.81
C ILE A 186 -1.99 22.98 -2.81
N LYS A 187 -3.24 23.21 -3.20
CA LYS A 187 -3.84 24.55 -3.19
C LYS A 187 -4.32 24.90 -1.78
N THR A 188 -3.49 25.60 -1.01
CA THR A 188 -3.74 25.89 0.41
C THR A 188 -4.64 27.09 0.67
N GLY A 189 -4.81 28.00 -0.28
CA GLY A 189 -5.70 29.16 -0.09
C GLY A 189 -5.54 30.23 -1.16
N ARG A 190 -6.40 31.27 -1.04
CA ARG A 190 -6.31 32.50 -1.83
C ARG A 190 -5.99 33.64 -0.87
N ARG A 191 -4.94 34.42 -1.13
CA ARG A 191 -4.64 35.65 -0.41
C ARG A 191 -5.19 36.84 -1.18
N ARG A 192 -5.78 37.80 -0.47
CA ARG A 192 -6.17 39.07 -1.07
C ARG A 192 -4.94 39.99 -1.18
N ILE A 193 -4.81 40.71 -2.29
CA ILE A 193 -3.66 41.61 -2.57
C ILE A 193 -3.52 42.69 -1.48
N ILE A 194 -4.61 43.11 -0.85
CA ILE A 194 -4.66 44.11 0.24
C ILE A 194 -3.92 43.64 1.53
N GLN A 195 -3.56 42.38 1.68
CA GLN A 195 -2.81 41.91 2.83
C GLN A 195 -1.28 42.14 2.75
N TYR A 196 -0.82 42.76 1.64
CA TYR A 196 0.58 43.15 1.43
C TYR A 196 0.82 44.67 1.55
N LEU A 197 -0.20 45.46 1.86
CA LEU A 197 -0.14 46.87 2.19
C LEU A 197 -0.32 47.04 3.71
#